data_96448136239c607901571ac1926b09a0
#
_entry.id   96448136239c607901571ac1926b09a0
#
_cell.length_a   1.000
_cell.length_b   1.000
_cell.length_c   1.000
_cell.angle_alpha   90.00
_cell.angle_beta   90.00
_cell.angle_gamma   90.00
#
_symmetry.space_group_name_H-M   'P 1'
#
loop_
_entity.id
_entity.type
_entity.pdbx_description
1 polymer ?
#
loop_
_entity_poly.entity_id
_entity_poly.type
_entity_poly.pdbx_seq_one_letter_code
_entity_poly.pdbx_strand_id
1 'polypeptide(L)'
;HVEFYIAAASSEVQAESESRGDWQALVDAGARALPPGCGPCIGLGVGLLEENEVGISATNRNFKGRMGAKSAKAYLASPAVVAASAVAGKVVSPYDYDNSQPQGDIKTNKKAAAESVAVSILDGFPGALTGNILFCHQDNLNTDGIYPGKYTYIDDFTPEQQAGVVMENYDTAFVDMVEQGDFLVGGFNFGTGSSREQAATSLKYRGISLVLAGSFSETYKRNAINNGFMVLEAPELVQDLLDAHGRDALTVATGIKATINFQSATMNYNGKSYSLSPVGAAAQELVLTDGLENWVKERL
;
A
#
# COMPACT_ATOMS: atom_id res chain seq x y z
N HIS A 1 15.89 -14.74 29.17
CA HIS A 1 15.00 -13.60 29.52
C HIS A 1 14.47 -13.03 28.20
N VAL A 2 13.15 -12.82 28.13
CA VAL A 2 12.47 -12.22 26.98
C VAL A 2 11.81 -10.94 27.45
N GLU A 3 12.01 -9.85 26.72
CA GLU A 3 11.20 -8.64 26.84
C GLU A 3 10.12 -8.69 25.77
N PHE A 4 8.86 -8.60 26.19
CA PHE A 4 7.71 -8.68 25.29
C PHE A 4 6.94 -7.36 25.33
N TYR A 5 6.80 -6.71 24.19
CA TYR A 5 6.11 -5.44 24.03
C TYR A 5 4.87 -5.62 23.16
N ILE A 6 3.78 -4.94 23.52
CA ILE A 6 2.54 -4.91 22.74
C ILE A 6 2.12 -3.47 22.46
N ALA A 7 1.69 -3.21 21.24
CA ALA A 7 1.10 -1.94 20.81
C ALA A 7 -0.09 -2.24 19.88
N ALA A 8 -1.23 -1.63 20.14
CA ALA A 8 -2.35 -1.70 19.23
C ALA A 8 -2.14 -0.75 18.04
N ALA A 9 -2.76 -1.05 16.91
CA ALA A 9 -2.67 -0.21 15.72
C ALA A 9 -3.37 1.15 15.90
N SER A 10 -4.43 1.20 16.74
CA SER A 10 -5.16 2.42 17.12
C SER A 10 -5.76 2.28 18.51
N SER A 11 -6.27 3.40 19.05
CA SER A 11 -6.97 3.42 20.34
C SER A 11 -8.24 2.59 20.31
N GLU A 12 -8.96 2.55 19.18
CA GLU A 12 -10.17 1.74 19.01
C GLU A 12 -9.85 0.25 19.05
N VAL A 13 -8.78 -0.18 18.38
CA VAL A 13 -8.31 -1.59 18.43
C VAL A 13 -7.89 -1.98 19.83
N GLN A 14 -7.23 -1.08 20.56
CA GLN A 14 -6.89 -1.34 21.97
C GLN A 14 -8.14 -1.51 22.82
N ALA A 15 -9.10 -0.57 22.73
CA ALA A 15 -10.34 -0.62 23.50
C ALA A 15 -11.17 -1.89 23.22
N GLU A 16 -11.23 -2.33 21.95
CA GLU A 16 -11.86 -3.59 21.59
C GLU A 16 -11.15 -4.79 22.22
N SER A 17 -9.82 -4.84 22.15
CA SER A 17 -9.01 -5.90 22.76
C SER A 17 -9.17 -5.94 24.28
N GLU A 18 -9.22 -4.77 24.93
CA GLU A 18 -9.51 -4.66 26.37
C GLU A 18 -10.92 -5.18 26.71
N SER A 19 -11.92 -4.82 25.91
CA SER A 19 -13.31 -5.27 26.13
C SER A 19 -13.48 -6.78 26.02
N ARG A 20 -12.65 -7.43 25.21
CA ARG A 20 -12.62 -8.88 25.01
C ARG A 20 -11.76 -9.62 26.04
N GLY A 21 -10.97 -8.90 26.82
CA GLY A 21 -10.02 -9.47 27.75
C GLY A 21 -8.68 -9.92 27.14
N ASP A 22 -8.53 -9.84 25.81
CA ASP A 22 -7.31 -10.25 25.10
C ASP A 22 -6.09 -9.41 25.52
N TRP A 23 -6.29 -8.10 25.69
CA TRP A 23 -5.25 -7.17 26.13
C TRP A 23 -4.74 -7.49 27.54
N GLN A 24 -5.68 -7.71 28.46
CA GLN A 24 -5.33 -8.03 29.84
C GLN A 24 -4.60 -9.36 29.95
N ALA A 25 -4.99 -10.37 29.16
CA ALA A 25 -4.32 -11.66 29.15
C ALA A 25 -2.84 -11.53 28.73
N LEU A 26 -2.53 -10.67 27.77
CA LEU A 26 -1.15 -10.40 27.35
C LEU A 26 -0.36 -9.65 28.43
N VAL A 27 -0.96 -8.66 29.08
CA VAL A 27 -0.33 -7.92 30.19
C VAL A 27 -0.07 -8.84 31.38
N ASP A 28 -1.01 -9.70 31.74
CA ASP A 28 -0.86 -10.69 32.82
C ASP A 28 0.24 -11.72 32.49
N ALA A 29 0.46 -12.01 31.22
CA ALA A 29 1.59 -12.85 30.75
C ALA A 29 2.94 -12.12 30.78
N GLY A 30 2.99 -10.85 31.17
CA GLY A 30 4.19 -10.05 31.32
C GLY A 30 4.51 -9.13 30.13
N ALA A 31 3.57 -8.93 29.22
CA ALA A 31 3.76 -7.98 28.12
C ALA A 31 3.78 -6.53 28.66
N ARG A 32 4.70 -5.73 28.13
CA ARG A 32 4.77 -4.28 28.37
C ARG A 32 3.94 -3.54 27.35
N ALA A 33 2.86 -2.90 27.79
CA ALA A 33 1.99 -2.12 26.93
C ALA A 33 2.67 -0.82 26.48
N LEU A 34 2.62 -0.54 25.20
CA LEU A 34 3.04 0.71 24.58
C LEU A 34 1.81 1.50 24.11
N PRO A 35 1.92 2.83 23.97
CA PRO A 35 0.86 3.62 23.36
C PRO A 35 0.48 3.09 21.97
N PRO A 36 -0.80 3.17 21.56
CA PRO A 36 -1.24 2.78 20.23
C PRO A 36 -0.48 3.53 19.13
N GLY A 37 -0.12 2.82 18.08
CA GLY A 37 0.57 3.40 16.92
C GLY A 37 1.86 2.70 16.54
N CYS A 38 2.74 3.43 15.84
CA CYS A 38 3.92 2.82 15.23
C CYS A 38 5.07 2.51 16.20
N GLY A 39 5.35 3.38 17.18
CA GLY A 39 6.39 3.17 18.20
C GLY A 39 7.71 2.58 17.69
N PRO A 40 8.16 1.43 18.25
CA PRO A 40 9.43 0.79 17.85
C PRO A 40 9.50 0.39 16.37
N CYS A 41 8.35 0.19 15.71
CA CYS A 41 8.27 -0.15 14.28
C CYS A 41 8.94 0.88 13.37
N ILE A 42 9.00 2.13 13.80
CA ILE A 42 9.65 3.23 13.04
C ILE A 42 10.91 3.76 13.73
N GLY A 43 11.43 3.05 14.72
CA GLY A 43 12.64 3.44 15.44
C GLY A 43 12.42 4.52 16.50
N LEU A 44 11.21 4.64 17.04
CA LEU A 44 10.86 5.64 18.04
C LEU A 44 10.41 5.01 19.37
N GLY A 45 10.74 5.67 20.46
CA GLY A 45 10.23 5.37 21.80
C GLY A 45 10.90 4.19 22.48
N VAL A 46 10.12 3.50 23.31
CA VAL A 46 10.56 2.38 24.13
C VAL A 46 10.49 1.07 23.33
N GLY A 47 11.35 0.10 23.67
CA GLY A 47 11.37 -1.21 23.02
C GLY A 47 12.25 -1.26 21.76
N LEU A 48 13.14 -0.29 21.60
CA LEU A 48 14.19 -0.35 20.57
C LEU A 48 15.23 -1.41 20.94
N LEU A 49 15.74 -2.12 19.93
CA LEU A 49 16.79 -3.11 20.10
C LEU A 49 18.14 -2.44 20.35
N GLU A 50 18.85 -2.92 21.35
CA GLU A 50 20.22 -2.53 21.64
C GLU A 50 21.24 -3.26 20.76
N GLU A 51 22.52 -2.95 20.91
CA GLU A 51 23.57 -3.58 20.13
C GLU A 51 23.59 -5.11 20.32
N ASN A 52 23.63 -5.83 19.20
CA ASN A 52 23.69 -7.29 19.14
C ASN A 52 22.43 -8.02 19.66
N GLU A 53 21.40 -7.32 20.05
CA GLU A 53 20.14 -7.94 20.43
C GLU A 53 19.45 -8.62 19.27
N VAL A 54 18.60 -9.60 19.63
CA VAL A 54 17.74 -10.35 18.68
C VAL A 54 16.29 -10.03 18.99
N GLY A 55 15.58 -9.47 18.03
CA GLY A 55 14.15 -9.17 18.13
C GLY A 55 13.34 -9.86 17.05
N ILE A 56 12.09 -10.20 17.37
CA ILE A 56 11.09 -10.68 16.43
C ILE A 56 9.81 -9.86 16.61
N SER A 57 9.20 -9.42 15.52
CA SER A 57 8.03 -8.55 15.59
C SER A 57 7.01 -8.86 14.49
N ALA A 58 5.74 -8.55 14.77
CA ALA A 58 4.65 -8.61 13.80
C ALA A 58 4.40 -7.24 13.13
N THR A 59 5.44 -6.43 12.97
CA THR A 59 5.36 -5.12 12.32
C THR A 59 5.41 -5.25 10.79
N ASN A 60 5.04 -4.18 10.07
CA ASN A 60 4.88 -4.23 8.62
C ASN A 60 6.19 -4.21 7.84
N ARG A 61 7.27 -3.73 8.45
CA ARG A 61 8.53 -3.49 7.72
C ARG A 61 9.74 -3.60 8.62
N ASN A 62 10.81 -4.17 8.07
CA ASN A 62 12.10 -4.21 8.71
C ASN A 62 13.21 -3.92 7.70
N PHE A 63 14.27 -3.27 8.18
CA PHE A 63 15.57 -3.15 7.53
C PHE A 63 16.62 -2.90 8.62
N LYS A 64 17.89 -3.07 8.28
CA LYS A 64 18.99 -2.95 9.22
C LYS A 64 19.00 -1.60 9.95
N GLY A 65 18.84 -1.61 11.27
CA GLY A 65 18.79 -0.43 12.12
C GLY A 65 17.42 0.24 12.25
N ARG A 66 16.36 -0.28 11.61
CA ARG A 66 15.01 0.32 11.72
C ARG A 66 14.44 0.28 13.13
N MET A 67 14.66 -0.81 13.85
CA MET A 67 14.10 -1.03 15.19
C MET A 67 15.12 -0.82 16.29
N GLY A 68 16.19 -0.03 16.06
CA GLY A 68 17.22 0.24 17.04
C GLY A 68 18.64 0.17 16.47
N ALA A 69 19.55 -0.47 17.18
CA ALA A 69 20.96 -0.54 16.79
C ALA A 69 21.16 -1.26 15.45
N LYS A 70 22.13 -0.78 14.64
CA LYS A 70 22.47 -1.40 13.35
C LYS A 70 23.05 -2.81 13.45
N SER A 71 23.61 -3.17 14.62
CA SER A 71 24.15 -4.50 14.93
C SER A 71 23.07 -5.49 15.40
N ALA A 72 21.87 -5.00 15.77
CA ALA A 72 20.77 -5.84 16.18
C ALA A 72 20.23 -6.68 15.01
N LYS A 73 19.74 -7.88 15.35
CA LYS A 73 19.10 -8.79 14.40
C LYS A 73 17.58 -8.75 14.60
N ALA A 74 16.89 -8.00 13.76
CA ALA A 74 15.44 -7.87 13.81
C ALA A 74 14.78 -8.73 12.74
N TYR A 75 13.80 -9.55 13.13
CA TYR A 75 13.05 -10.44 12.27
C TYR A 75 11.59 -10.05 12.21
N LEU A 76 10.95 -10.23 11.05
CA LEU A 76 9.50 -10.13 10.89
C LEU A 76 8.87 -11.51 10.92
N ALA A 77 7.73 -11.62 11.58
CA ALA A 77 6.95 -12.84 11.65
C ALA A 77 5.45 -12.54 11.85
N SER A 78 4.60 -13.54 11.68
CA SER A 78 3.19 -13.41 12.03
C SER A 78 3.00 -13.22 13.54
N PRO A 79 1.89 -12.60 13.98
CA PRO A 79 1.58 -12.47 15.41
C PRO A 79 1.64 -13.80 16.16
N ALA A 80 1.16 -14.89 15.55
CA ALA A 80 1.19 -16.23 16.15
C ALA A 80 2.64 -16.73 16.39
N VAL A 81 3.55 -16.51 15.44
CA VAL A 81 4.97 -16.84 15.60
C VAL A 81 5.63 -15.98 16.67
N VAL A 82 5.30 -14.68 16.74
CA VAL A 82 5.82 -13.78 17.77
C VAL A 82 5.36 -14.24 19.16
N ALA A 83 4.08 -14.55 19.33
CA ALA A 83 3.53 -15.01 20.59
C ALA A 83 4.16 -16.36 21.04
N ALA A 84 4.25 -17.34 20.15
CA ALA A 84 4.89 -18.60 20.43
C ALA A 84 6.37 -18.42 20.81
N SER A 85 7.08 -17.53 20.12
CA SER A 85 8.49 -17.22 20.39
C SER A 85 8.69 -16.52 21.71
N ALA A 86 7.76 -15.65 22.13
CA ALA A 86 7.78 -14.99 23.44
C ALA A 86 7.67 -16.02 24.57
N VAL A 87 6.79 -17.02 24.43
CA VAL A 87 6.66 -18.12 25.38
C VAL A 87 7.90 -19.01 25.42
N ALA A 88 8.45 -19.34 24.26
CA ALA A 88 9.60 -20.25 24.15
C ALA A 88 10.95 -19.63 24.49
N GLY A 89 11.07 -18.31 24.45
CA GLY A 89 12.36 -17.60 24.59
C GLY A 89 13.30 -17.77 23.39
N LYS A 90 12.81 -18.26 22.27
CA LYS A 90 13.52 -18.44 21.00
C LYS A 90 12.52 -18.43 19.84
N VAL A 91 12.99 -18.20 18.62
CA VAL A 91 12.12 -18.26 17.43
C VAL A 91 11.62 -19.69 17.20
N VAL A 92 10.30 -19.88 17.24
CA VAL A 92 9.64 -21.19 17.07
C VAL A 92 8.37 -21.04 16.24
N SER A 93 7.90 -22.17 15.71
CA SER A 93 6.60 -22.26 15.06
C SER A 93 5.46 -22.28 16.11
N PRO A 94 4.32 -21.64 15.89
CA PRO A 94 3.15 -21.79 16.75
C PRO A 94 2.63 -23.23 16.78
N TYR A 95 2.88 -24.01 15.76
CA TYR A 95 2.49 -25.44 15.70
C TYR A 95 3.27 -26.33 16.66
N ASP A 96 4.38 -25.84 17.23
CA ASP A 96 5.10 -26.55 18.28
C ASP A 96 4.34 -26.58 19.62
N TYR A 97 3.32 -25.72 19.77
CA TYR A 97 2.49 -25.58 20.98
C TYR A 97 1.07 -26.06 20.80
N ASP A 98 0.50 -25.97 19.62
CA ASP A 98 -0.87 -26.39 19.35
C ASP A 98 -0.96 -26.92 17.89
N ASN A 99 -1.21 -28.22 17.78
CA ASN A 99 -1.47 -28.89 16.49
C ASN A 99 -2.92 -28.73 16.02
N SER A 100 -3.76 -27.98 16.76
CA SER A 100 -5.11 -27.70 16.32
C SER A 100 -5.08 -26.71 15.16
N GLN A 101 -5.24 -27.20 13.96
CA GLN A 101 -5.56 -26.37 12.80
C GLN A 101 -6.92 -25.70 13.06
N PRO A 102 -7.09 -24.40 12.80
CA PRO A 102 -8.41 -23.78 12.88
C PRO A 102 -9.33 -24.55 11.92
N GLN A 103 -10.27 -25.30 12.51
CA GLN A 103 -11.32 -25.97 11.75
C GLN A 103 -12.43 -24.96 11.52
N GLY A 104 -12.46 -24.35 10.37
CA GLY A 104 -13.51 -23.45 9.95
C GLY A 104 -13.58 -23.37 8.43
N ASP A 105 -14.77 -23.47 7.89
CA ASP A 105 -15.01 -23.18 6.49
C ASP A 105 -14.72 -21.70 6.25
N ILE A 106 -13.76 -21.41 5.40
CA ILE A 106 -13.52 -20.04 4.91
C ILE A 106 -14.70 -19.67 4.02
N LYS A 107 -15.66 -18.95 4.59
CA LYS A 107 -16.74 -18.35 3.79
C LYS A 107 -16.17 -17.13 3.07
N THR A 108 -15.78 -17.33 1.83
CA THR A 108 -15.51 -16.20 0.94
C THR A 108 -16.86 -15.57 0.58
N ASN A 109 -17.16 -14.44 1.20
CA ASN A 109 -18.23 -13.57 0.68
C ASN A 109 -17.72 -12.99 -0.66
N LYS A 110 -18.04 -13.64 -1.76
CA LYS A 110 -17.98 -12.97 -3.06
C LYS A 110 -18.98 -11.82 -2.97
N LYS A 111 -18.48 -10.61 -2.79
CA LYS A 111 -19.28 -9.41 -2.95
C LYS A 111 -19.91 -9.53 -4.33
N ALA A 112 -21.24 -9.62 -4.41
CA ALA A 112 -21.94 -9.55 -5.66
C ALA A 112 -21.42 -8.32 -6.40
N ALA A 113 -21.13 -8.44 -7.70
CA ALA A 113 -20.76 -7.30 -8.51
C ALA A 113 -21.82 -6.21 -8.24
N ALA A 114 -21.38 -5.07 -7.73
CA ALA A 114 -22.29 -3.97 -7.45
C ALA A 114 -22.95 -3.64 -8.77
N GLU A 115 -24.30 -3.65 -8.80
CA GLU A 115 -25.05 -3.09 -9.92
C GLU A 115 -24.45 -1.70 -10.19
N SER A 116 -24.18 -1.37 -11.45
CA SER A 116 -23.57 -0.12 -11.86
C SER A 116 -24.45 1.04 -11.39
N VAL A 117 -24.14 1.57 -10.22
CA VAL A 117 -24.77 2.80 -9.74
C VAL A 117 -24.21 3.92 -10.61
N ALA A 118 -25.07 4.55 -11.43
CA ALA A 118 -24.68 5.75 -12.16
C ALA A 118 -24.18 6.80 -11.17
N VAL A 119 -22.89 7.11 -11.23
CA VAL A 119 -22.28 8.09 -10.34
C VAL A 119 -22.46 9.47 -10.94
N SER A 120 -22.92 10.40 -10.12
CA SER A 120 -22.94 11.81 -10.49
C SER A 120 -21.50 12.30 -10.65
N ILE A 121 -21.21 12.86 -11.81
CA ILE A 121 -19.94 13.54 -12.07
C ILE A 121 -20.05 14.98 -11.58
N LEU A 122 -19.13 15.40 -10.73
CA LEU A 122 -19.07 16.76 -10.21
C LEU A 122 -18.64 17.73 -11.31
N ASP A 123 -19.12 18.99 -11.21
CA ASP A 123 -18.69 20.06 -12.10
C ASP A 123 -17.18 20.23 -12.07
N GLY A 124 -16.56 20.26 -13.25
CA GLY A 124 -15.10 20.32 -13.39
C GLY A 124 -14.38 18.97 -13.38
N PHE A 125 -15.00 17.90 -12.89
CA PHE A 125 -14.38 16.57 -12.97
C PHE A 125 -14.46 16.02 -14.40
N PRO A 126 -13.36 15.43 -14.93
CA PRO A 126 -13.37 14.97 -16.33
C PRO A 126 -14.40 13.86 -16.53
N GLY A 127 -15.23 13.99 -17.58
CA GLY A 127 -16.15 12.92 -17.98
C GLY A 127 -15.45 11.68 -18.54
N ALA A 128 -14.28 11.90 -19.15
CA ALA A 128 -13.41 10.85 -19.67
C ALA A 128 -11.93 11.26 -19.60
N LEU A 129 -11.05 10.25 -19.53
CA LEU A 129 -9.60 10.41 -19.70
C LEU A 129 -9.09 9.40 -20.73
N THR A 130 -8.06 9.80 -21.49
CA THR A 130 -7.39 8.93 -22.46
C THR A 130 -5.88 9.03 -22.27
N GLY A 131 -5.19 7.88 -22.21
CA GLY A 131 -3.75 7.79 -22.07
C GLY A 131 -3.21 6.50 -22.66
N ASN A 132 -1.92 6.44 -22.99
CA ASN A 132 -1.28 5.18 -23.34
C ASN A 132 -1.09 4.32 -22.10
N ILE A 133 -1.00 3.02 -22.27
CA ILE A 133 -0.75 2.09 -21.17
C ILE A 133 0.73 1.79 -21.03
N LEU A 134 1.27 2.08 -19.84
CA LEU A 134 2.53 1.53 -19.35
C LEU A 134 2.22 0.40 -18.38
N PHE A 135 2.68 -0.81 -18.66
CA PHE A 135 2.39 -1.99 -17.86
C PHE A 135 3.60 -2.45 -17.06
N CYS A 136 3.47 -2.48 -15.73
CA CYS A 136 4.45 -2.95 -14.75
C CYS A 136 3.88 -4.20 -14.07
N HIS A 137 4.23 -5.38 -14.55
CA HIS A 137 3.57 -6.65 -14.25
C HIS A 137 3.77 -7.18 -12.83
N GLN A 138 4.66 -6.58 -12.03
CA GLN A 138 5.07 -7.16 -10.74
C GLN A 138 3.96 -7.06 -9.69
N ASP A 139 3.57 -8.21 -9.15
CA ASP A 139 2.72 -8.28 -7.97
C ASP A 139 3.50 -7.86 -6.72
N ASN A 140 2.79 -7.31 -5.73
CA ASN A 140 3.38 -6.81 -4.49
C ASN A 140 4.48 -5.76 -4.72
N LEU A 141 4.41 -4.98 -5.79
CA LEU A 141 5.33 -3.86 -5.99
C LEU A 141 5.17 -2.87 -4.83
N ASN A 142 6.19 -2.83 -3.99
CA ASN A 142 6.13 -2.06 -2.76
C ASN A 142 6.47 -0.59 -2.98
N THR A 143 6.15 0.24 -1.99
CA THR A 143 6.41 1.69 -2.05
C THR A 143 7.89 2.03 -2.18
N ASP A 144 8.81 1.14 -1.82
CA ASP A 144 10.25 1.31 -2.02
C ASP A 144 10.68 1.05 -3.48
N GLY A 145 9.99 0.14 -4.15
CA GLY A 145 10.13 -0.08 -5.58
C GLY A 145 9.63 1.10 -6.39
N ILE A 146 8.52 1.72 -5.96
CA ILE A 146 7.92 2.89 -6.63
C ILE A 146 8.73 4.16 -6.35
N TYR A 147 9.11 4.40 -5.09
CA TYR A 147 9.90 5.56 -4.68
C TYR A 147 10.98 5.14 -3.70
N PRO A 148 12.27 5.20 -4.07
CA PRO A 148 13.35 4.69 -3.25
C PRO A 148 13.47 5.37 -1.90
N GLY A 149 13.58 4.56 -0.83
CA GLY A 149 13.63 5.04 0.55
C GLY A 149 14.78 5.99 0.86
N LYS A 150 15.86 5.89 0.11
CA LYS A 150 17.04 6.76 0.26
C LYS A 150 16.72 8.25 0.03
N TYR A 151 15.65 8.55 -0.71
CA TYR A 151 15.23 9.92 -1.00
C TYR A 151 14.13 10.44 -0.05
N THR A 152 13.54 9.58 0.79
CA THR A 152 12.39 9.95 1.65
C THR A 152 12.71 11.03 2.68
N TYR A 153 13.96 11.10 3.13
CA TYR A 153 14.39 11.99 4.20
C TYR A 153 15.39 13.07 3.71
N ILE A 154 15.36 13.36 2.41
CA ILE A 154 16.13 14.48 1.86
C ILE A 154 15.23 15.72 1.96
N ASP A 155 15.69 16.70 2.73
CA ASP A 155 15.02 17.99 2.86
C ASP A 155 15.02 18.70 1.49
N ASP A 156 13.95 19.44 1.18
CA ASP A 156 13.79 20.23 -0.05
C ASP A 156 13.89 19.44 -1.37
N PHE A 157 13.59 18.12 -1.35
CA PHE A 157 13.56 17.31 -2.56
C PHE A 157 12.34 17.68 -3.42
N THR A 158 12.59 18.38 -4.52
CA THR A 158 11.54 19.01 -5.33
C THR A 158 10.65 18.00 -6.07
N PRO A 159 9.44 18.39 -6.53
CA PRO A 159 8.60 17.53 -7.37
C PRO A 159 9.31 16.99 -8.62
N GLU A 160 10.14 17.80 -9.27
CA GLU A 160 10.92 17.41 -10.45
C GLU A 160 11.98 16.36 -10.09
N GLN A 161 12.63 16.52 -8.96
CA GLN A 161 13.59 15.54 -8.46
C GLN A 161 12.90 14.23 -8.09
N GLN A 162 11.72 14.29 -7.44
CA GLN A 162 10.91 13.11 -7.15
C GLN A 162 10.47 12.39 -8.43
N ALA A 163 10.04 13.12 -9.44
CA ALA A 163 9.69 12.59 -10.75
C ALA A 163 10.88 11.90 -11.46
N GLY A 164 12.09 12.40 -11.24
CA GLY A 164 13.31 11.86 -11.85
C GLY A 164 13.80 10.54 -11.26
N VAL A 165 13.32 10.16 -10.06
CA VAL A 165 13.75 8.92 -9.36
C VAL A 165 12.62 7.89 -9.19
N VAL A 166 11.44 8.20 -9.74
CA VAL A 166 10.28 7.31 -9.65
C VAL A 166 10.57 5.98 -10.34
N MET A 167 10.21 4.87 -9.69
CA MET A 167 10.42 3.49 -10.14
C MET A 167 11.90 3.08 -10.29
N GLU A 168 12.88 3.87 -9.81
CA GLU A 168 14.32 3.57 -9.94
C GLU A 168 14.70 2.19 -9.35
N ASN A 169 14.08 1.78 -8.24
CA ASN A 169 14.35 0.46 -7.63
C ASN A 169 13.61 -0.69 -8.34
N TYR A 170 12.65 -0.40 -9.21
CA TYR A 170 11.92 -1.38 -9.99
C TYR A 170 12.49 -1.51 -11.41
N ASP A 171 12.52 -0.40 -12.12
CA ASP A 171 13.00 -0.34 -13.51
C ASP A 171 13.60 1.04 -13.79
N THR A 172 14.90 1.10 -13.94
CA THR A 172 15.63 2.36 -14.18
C THR A 172 15.29 3.01 -15.53
N ALA A 173 14.74 2.25 -16.49
CA ALA A 173 14.29 2.78 -17.76
C ALA A 173 12.89 3.40 -17.72
N PHE A 174 12.13 3.19 -16.63
CA PHE A 174 10.74 3.64 -16.51
C PHE A 174 10.58 5.14 -16.77
N VAL A 175 11.45 5.96 -16.18
CA VAL A 175 11.37 7.42 -16.32
C VAL A 175 11.42 7.86 -17.78
N ASP A 176 12.27 7.22 -18.58
CA ASP A 176 12.43 7.56 -20.00
C ASP A 176 11.26 7.08 -20.89
N MET A 177 10.48 6.11 -20.40
CA MET A 177 9.33 5.57 -21.13
C MET A 177 8.04 6.37 -20.91
N VAL A 178 7.93 7.13 -19.81
CA VAL A 178 6.70 7.85 -19.45
C VAL A 178 6.50 9.09 -20.31
N GLU A 179 5.34 9.20 -20.94
CA GLU A 179 4.84 10.43 -21.56
C GLU A 179 3.77 11.08 -20.68
N GLN A 180 3.63 12.41 -20.82
CA GLN A 180 2.59 13.15 -20.08
C GLN A 180 1.19 12.64 -20.42
N GLY A 181 0.43 12.25 -19.43
CA GLY A 181 -0.93 11.74 -19.60
C GLY A 181 -1.06 10.23 -19.67
N ASP A 182 0.04 9.50 -19.60
CA ASP A 182 0.02 8.04 -19.59
C ASP A 182 -0.72 7.47 -18.36
N PHE A 183 -1.24 6.26 -18.52
CA PHE A 183 -1.80 5.43 -17.47
C PHE A 183 -0.80 4.34 -17.08
N LEU A 184 -0.48 4.25 -15.80
CA LEU A 184 0.31 3.14 -15.27
C LEU A 184 -0.63 1.98 -14.92
N VAL A 185 -0.33 0.76 -15.41
CA VAL A 185 -1.00 -0.46 -14.97
C VAL A 185 -0.04 -1.30 -14.16
N GLY A 186 -0.34 -1.52 -12.88
CA GLY A 186 0.43 -2.37 -11.97
C GLY A 186 -0.18 -3.75 -11.76
N GLY A 187 0.58 -4.68 -11.18
CA GLY A 187 0.11 -6.00 -10.78
C GLY A 187 -0.85 -5.97 -9.57
N PHE A 188 -0.96 -7.11 -8.88
CA PHE A 188 -1.79 -7.22 -7.67
C PHE A 188 -1.05 -6.72 -6.43
N ASN A 189 -1.80 -6.17 -5.45
CA ASN A 189 -1.31 -5.59 -4.21
C ASN A 189 -0.26 -4.50 -4.44
N PHE A 190 -0.52 -3.61 -5.42
CA PHE A 190 0.35 -2.49 -5.78
C PHE A 190 0.47 -1.48 -4.63
N GLY A 191 1.67 -0.96 -4.42
CA GLY A 191 1.95 0.03 -3.38
C GLY A 191 1.97 -0.53 -1.95
N THR A 192 2.21 -1.83 -1.79
CA THR A 192 2.35 -2.45 -0.46
C THR A 192 3.56 -1.90 0.31
N GLY A 193 3.63 -2.18 1.61
CA GLY A 193 4.75 -1.79 2.46
C GLY A 193 4.52 -0.49 3.21
N SER A 194 5.51 0.40 3.24
CA SER A 194 5.53 1.61 4.06
C SER A 194 4.56 2.68 3.55
N SER A 195 3.95 3.43 4.47
CA SER A 195 3.13 4.60 4.10
C SER A 195 4.03 5.74 3.62
N ARG A 196 4.29 5.79 2.32
CA ARG A 196 5.03 6.88 1.66
C ARG A 196 4.13 7.60 0.69
N GLU A 197 3.84 8.85 0.98
CA GLU A 197 3.06 9.69 0.06
C GLU A 197 3.81 9.89 -1.27
N GLN A 198 5.15 10.01 -1.20
CA GLN A 198 5.99 10.16 -2.38
C GLN A 198 5.86 9.00 -3.39
N ALA A 199 5.45 7.81 -2.96
CA ALA A 199 5.18 6.72 -3.90
C ALA A 199 3.98 7.01 -4.82
N ALA A 200 3.05 7.84 -4.39
CA ALA A 200 1.94 8.30 -5.24
C ALA A 200 2.29 9.62 -5.95
N THR A 201 2.81 10.60 -5.21
CA THR A 201 3.09 11.94 -5.76
C THR A 201 4.18 11.92 -6.81
N SER A 202 5.22 11.09 -6.70
CA SER A 202 6.29 10.99 -7.70
C SER A 202 5.78 10.49 -9.06
N LEU A 203 4.84 9.54 -9.08
CA LEU A 203 4.18 9.10 -10.32
C LEU A 203 3.37 10.24 -10.95
N LYS A 204 2.60 10.96 -10.13
CA LYS A 204 1.85 12.14 -10.56
C LYS A 204 2.76 13.22 -11.14
N TYR A 205 3.85 13.55 -10.45
CA TYR A 205 4.83 14.55 -10.91
C TYR A 205 5.56 14.10 -12.17
N ARG A 206 5.75 12.79 -12.39
CA ARG A 206 6.34 12.29 -13.63
C ARG A 206 5.39 12.39 -14.83
N GLY A 207 4.10 12.63 -14.59
CA GLY A 207 3.12 12.81 -15.65
C GLY A 207 2.15 11.65 -15.84
N ILE A 208 2.17 10.65 -14.94
CA ILE A 208 1.15 9.61 -14.91
C ILE A 208 -0.18 10.24 -14.48
N SER A 209 -1.22 10.08 -15.30
CA SER A 209 -2.56 10.64 -15.01
C SER A 209 -3.32 9.86 -13.96
N LEU A 210 -3.16 8.52 -13.95
CA LEU A 210 -3.75 7.63 -12.96
C LEU A 210 -3.02 6.27 -12.93
N VAL A 211 -3.24 5.51 -11.86
CA VAL A 211 -2.77 4.13 -11.77
C VAL A 211 -3.96 3.18 -11.79
N LEU A 212 -3.88 2.19 -12.67
CA LEU A 212 -4.72 1.00 -12.66
C LEU A 212 -3.91 -0.15 -12.04
N ALA A 213 -4.55 -1.05 -11.31
CA ALA A 213 -3.87 -2.25 -10.81
C ALA A 213 -4.86 -3.40 -10.61
N GLY A 214 -4.35 -4.61 -10.47
CA GLY A 214 -5.18 -5.75 -10.10
C GLY A 214 -5.83 -5.60 -8.72
N SER A 215 -5.08 -5.00 -7.79
CA SER A 215 -5.53 -4.53 -6.47
C SER A 215 -4.47 -3.60 -5.87
N PHE A 216 -4.83 -2.86 -4.84
CA PHE A 216 -3.93 -1.94 -4.14
C PHE A 216 -3.79 -2.27 -2.66
N SER A 217 -2.65 -1.90 -2.08
CA SER A 217 -2.55 -1.70 -0.65
C SER A 217 -3.45 -0.52 -0.24
N GLU A 218 -4.27 -0.70 0.80
CA GLU A 218 -5.20 0.34 1.28
C GLU A 218 -4.47 1.62 1.71
N THR A 219 -3.27 1.48 2.26
CA THR A 219 -2.43 2.63 2.63
C THR A 219 -2.01 3.44 1.40
N TYR A 220 -1.58 2.78 0.33
CA TYR A 220 -1.21 3.46 -0.92
C TYR A 220 -2.41 4.14 -1.56
N LYS A 221 -3.55 3.44 -1.64
CA LYS A 221 -4.81 3.95 -2.18
C LYS A 221 -5.25 5.23 -1.48
N ARG A 222 -5.20 5.24 -0.13
CA ARG A 222 -5.51 6.42 0.68
C ARG A 222 -4.54 7.56 0.41
N ASN A 223 -3.24 7.31 0.40
CA ASN A 223 -2.23 8.33 0.13
C ASN A 223 -2.41 8.94 -1.27
N ALA A 224 -2.66 8.11 -2.29
CA ALA A 224 -2.90 8.59 -3.65
C ALA A 224 -4.12 9.52 -3.71
N ILE A 225 -5.27 9.09 -3.20
CA ILE A 225 -6.50 9.89 -3.21
C ILE A 225 -6.35 11.17 -2.40
N ASN A 226 -5.70 11.12 -1.22
CA ASN A 226 -5.44 12.31 -0.40
C ASN A 226 -4.53 13.33 -1.10
N ASN A 227 -3.70 12.90 -2.03
CA ASN A 227 -2.87 13.77 -2.86
C ASN A 227 -3.52 14.09 -4.23
N GLY A 228 -4.82 13.87 -4.39
CA GLY A 228 -5.55 14.15 -5.62
C GLY A 228 -5.10 13.30 -6.80
N PHE A 229 -4.56 12.10 -6.55
CA PHE A 229 -4.08 11.18 -7.57
C PHE A 229 -4.99 9.96 -7.68
N MET A 230 -5.56 9.73 -8.86
CA MET A 230 -6.54 8.67 -9.08
C MET A 230 -5.90 7.28 -9.13
N VAL A 231 -6.54 6.32 -8.48
CA VAL A 231 -6.21 4.90 -8.52
C VAL A 231 -7.49 4.07 -8.69
N LEU A 232 -7.49 3.10 -9.61
CA LEU A 232 -8.66 2.28 -9.94
C LEU A 232 -8.26 0.81 -10.09
N GLU A 233 -9.06 -0.08 -9.54
CA GLU A 233 -8.83 -1.51 -9.67
C GLU A 233 -9.37 -2.03 -11.02
N ALA A 234 -8.53 -2.78 -11.74
CA ALA A 234 -8.83 -3.36 -13.04
C ALA A 234 -8.19 -4.76 -13.20
N PRO A 235 -8.59 -5.74 -12.37
CA PRO A 235 -7.95 -7.06 -12.34
C PRO A 235 -8.03 -7.81 -13.67
N GLU A 236 -9.13 -7.68 -14.42
CA GLU A 236 -9.29 -8.31 -15.74
C GLU A 236 -8.32 -7.73 -16.76
N LEU A 237 -8.09 -6.40 -16.74
CA LEU A 237 -7.11 -5.76 -17.61
C LEU A 237 -5.69 -6.26 -17.32
N VAL A 238 -5.35 -6.38 -16.03
CA VAL A 238 -4.02 -6.87 -15.62
C VAL A 238 -3.80 -8.28 -16.14
N GLN A 239 -4.81 -9.16 -16.05
CA GLN A 239 -4.69 -10.52 -16.58
C GLN A 239 -4.51 -10.53 -18.10
N ASP A 240 -5.31 -9.75 -18.83
CA ASP A 240 -5.19 -9.66 -20.30
C ASP A 240 -3.82 -9.12 -20.74
N LEU A 241 -3.26 -8.14 -20.00
CA LEU A 241 -1.92 -7.62 -20.27
C LEU A 241 -0.83 -8.64 -19.96
N LEU A 242 -0.97 -9.43 -18.88
CA LEU A 242 -0.07 -10.53 -18.57
C LEU A 242 -0.08 -11.60 -19.66
N ASP A 243 -1.26 -11.94 -20.16
CA ASP A 243 -1.42 -12.93 -21.23
C ASP A 243 -0.81 -12.45 -22.55
N ALA A 244 -0.93 -11.14 -22.83
CA ALA A 244 -0.42 -10.53 -24.07
C ALA A 244 1.11 -10.27 -24.04
N HIS A 245 1.67 -9.86 -22.92
CA HIS A 245 3.05 -9.33 -22.84
C HIS A 245 3.98 -10.21 -21.98
N GLY A 246 3.45 -11.15 -21.19
CA GLY A 246 4.26 -11.97 -20.30
C GLY A 246 4.90 -11.20 -19.14
N ARG A 247 6.04 -11.68 -18.67
CA ARG A 247 6.78 -11.14 -17.52
C ARG A 247 8.27 -10.91 -17.80
N ASP A 248 8.69 -10.91 -19.05
CA ASP A 248 10.11 -10.81 -19.41
C ASP A 248 10.65 -9.40 -19.27
N ALA A 249 9.86 -8.39 -19.63
CA ALA A 249 10.19 -6.98 -19.44
C ALA A 249 9.55 -6.43 -18.16
N LEU A 250 10.31 -5.68 -17.35
CA LEU A 250 9.81 -5.06 -16.13
C LEU A 250 8.68 -4.06 -16.43
N THR A 251 8.91 -3.19 -17.42
CA THR A 251 7.95 -2.21 -17.92
C THR A 251 7.70 -2.41 -19.40
N VAL A 252 6.45 -2.42 -19.83
CA VAL A 252 6.03 -2.51 -21.23
C VAL A 252 5.25 -1.25 -21.61
N ALA A 253 5.79 -0.47 -22.56
CA ALA A 253 5.02 0.56 -23.24
C ALA A 253 4.18 -0.12 -24.33
N THR A 254 2.88 -0.27 -24.13
CA THR A 254 2.03 -1.06 -25.05
C THR A 254 1.79 -0.37 -26.39
N GLY A 255 1.98 0.95 -26.45
CA GLY A 255 1.65 1.77 -27.62
C GLY A 255 0.16 1.88 -27.91
N ILE A 256 -0.70 1.36 -27.06
CA ILE A 256 -2.16 1.35 -27.23
C ILE A 256 -2.80 2.28 -26.20
N LYS A 257 -3.66 3.18 -26.66
CA LYS A 257 -4.42 4.08 -25.79
C LYS A 257 -5.61 3.38 -25.15
N ALA A 258 -5.82 3.67 -23.88
CA ALA A 258 -7.05 3.36 -23.17
C ALA A 258 -7.88 4.62 -22.98
N THR A 259 -9.20 4.48 -22.97
CA THR A 259 -10.12 5.58 -22.63
C THR A 259 -11.03 5.13 -21.49
N ILE A 260 -11.01 5.87 -20.39
CA ILE A 260 -11.89 5.69 -19.24
C ILE A 260 -13.06 6.67 -19.37
N ASN A 261 -14.28 6.16 -19.24
CA ASN A 261 -15.50 6.96 -19.07
C ASN A 261 -15.93 6.86 -17.60
N PHE A 262 -15.87 7.96 -16.88
CA PHE A 262 -16.18 7.97 -15.44
C PHE A 262 -17.68 7.90 -15.15
N GLN A 263 -18.54 8.38 -16.06
CA GLN A 263 -19.98 8.32 -15.88
C GLN A 263 -20.52 6.89 -15.96
N SER A 264 -20.01 6.10 -16.91
CA SER A 264 -20.36 4.69 -17.05
C SER A 264 -19.48 3.75 -16.22
N ALA A 265 -18.43 4.29 -15.57
CA ALA A 265 -17.40 3.52 -14.87
C ALA A 265 -16.84 2.37 -15.73
N THR A 266 -16.49 2.69 -16.98
CA THR A 266 -15.94 1.74 -17.93
C THR A 266 -14.65 2.23 -18.55
N MET A 267 -13.80 1.29 -18.97
CA MET A 267 -12.59 1.59 -19.72
C MET A 267 -12.59 0.76 -21.03
N ASN A 268 -12.24 1.41 -22.12
CA ASN A 268 -11.99 0.74 -23.38
C ASN A 268 -10.50 0.68 -23.67
N TYR A 269 -10.00 -0.53 -23.94
CA TYR A 269 -8.61 -0.78 -24.32
C TYR A 269 -8.56 -1.91 -25.34
N ASN A 270 -7.87 -1.69 -26.46
CA ASN A 270 -7.66 -2.67 -27.53
C ASN A 270 -8.95 -3.37 -27.98
N GLY A 271 -10.05 -2.61 -28.11
CA GLY A 271 -11.35 -3.12 -28.57
C GLY A 271 -12.16 -3.88 -27.51
N LYS A 272 -11.66 -4.05 -26.30
CA LYS A 272 -12.36 -4.66 -25.15
C LYS A 272 -12.80 -3.59 -24.16
N SER A 273 -13.96 -3.78 -23.54
CA SER A 273 -14.49 -2.93 -22.48
C SER A 273 -14.34 -3.61 -21.13
N TYR A 274 -13.86 -2.87 -20.14
CA TYR A 274 -13.65 -3.32 -18.76
C TYR A 274 -14.53 -2.50 -17.83
N SER A 275 -15.16 -3.16 -16.85
CA SER A 275 -15.89 -2.48 -15.80
C SER A 275 -14.93 -2.02 -14.71
N LEU A 276 -15.07 -0.77 -14.26
CA LEU A 276 -14.30 -0.19 -13.18
C LEU A 276 -15.22 0.11 -11.98
N SER A 277 -14.62 0.27 -10.81
CA SER A 277 -15.36 0.84 -9.68
C SER A 277 -15.59 2.34 -9.93
N PRO A 278 -16.80 2.86 -9.67
CA PRO A 278 -17.08 4.27 -9.86
C PRO A 278 -16.28 5.15 -8.86
N VAL A 279 -15.85 6.33 -9.31
CA VAL A 279 -15.18 7.31 -8.47
C VAL A 279 -16.22 8.08 -7.66
N GLY A 280 -16.26 7.86 -6.34
CA GLY A 280 -17.22 8.55 -5.46
C GLY A 280 -16.97 10.05 -5.36
N ALA A 281 -18.03 10.83 -5.01
CA ALA A 281 -17.98 12.30 -4.96
C ALA A 281 -16.82 12.85 -4.12
N ALA A 282 -16.55 12.28 -2.94
CA ALA A 282 -15.44 12.72 -2.10
C ALA A 282 -14.07 12.56 -2.78
N ALA A 283 -13.85 11.47 -3.53
CA ALA A 283 -12.62 11.28 -4.28
C ALA A 283 -12.52 12.25 -5.47
N GLN A 284 -13.66 12.53 -6.14
CA GLN A 284 -13.71 13.55 -7.20
C GLN A 284 -13.35 14.93 -6.66
N GLU A 285 -13.87 15.34 -5.48
CA GLU A 285 -13.51 16.61 -4.84
C GLU A 285 -12.01 16.70 -4.56
N LEU A 286 -11.40 15.65 -4.01
CA LEU A 286 -9.95 15.64 -3.73
C LEU A 286 -9.12 15.73 -5.01
N VAL A 287 -9.56 15.13 -6.10
CA VAL A 287 -8.87 15.26 -7.40
C VAL A 287 -9.01 16.69 -7.94
N LEU A 288 -10.19 17.29 -7.84
CA LEU A 288 -10.45 18.67 -8.31
C LEU A 288 -9.65 19.72 -7.56
N THR A 289 -9.47 19.54 -6.25
CA THR A 289 -8.71 20.47 -5.39
C THR A 289 -7.22 20.14 -5.33
N ASP A 290 -6.75 19.18 -6.12
CA ASP A 290 -5.35 18.75 -6.10
C ASP A 290 -4.88 18.24 -4.72
N GLY A 291 -5.78 17.60 -3.97
CA GLY A 291 -5.54 16.91 -2.72
C GLY A 291 -6.21 17.52 -1.49
N LEU A 292 -6.13 16.74 -0.40
CA LEU A 292 -6.80 17.04 0.88
C LEU A 292 -6.34 18.36 1.50
N GLU A 293 -5.07 18.71 1.39
CA GLU A 293 -4.53 19.94 1.96
C GLU A 293 -5.21 21.17 1.35
N ASN A 294 -5.32 21.22 0.03
CA ASN A 294 -6.00 22.32 -0.67
C ASN A 294 -7.50 22.28 -0.42
N TRP A 295 -8.10 21.08 -0.41
CA TRP A 295 -9.51 20.89 -0.07
C TRP A 295 -9.87 21.49 1.29
N VAL A 296 -9.00 21.30 2.30
CA VAL A 296 -9.16 21.92 3.63
C VAL A 296 -8.95 23.42 3.58
N LYS A 297 -7.91 23.92 2.89
CA LYS A 297 -7.64 25.36 2.76
C LYS A 297 -8.80 26.16 2.14
N GLU A 298 -9.50 25.57 1.18
CA GLU A 298 -10.66 26.20 0.53
C GLU A 298 -11.90 26.28 1.44
N ARG A 299 -11.93 25.57 2.56
CA ARG A 299 -13.07 25.49 3.51
C ARG A 299 -12.81 26.12 4.86
N LEU A 300 -11.60 26.62 5.10
CA LEU A 300 -11.22 27.42 6.26
C LEU A 300 -11.31 28.93 5.97
#